data_b85725928ba971bd347c29f26d3a1b1a
#
_entry.id   b85725928ba971bd347c29f26d3a1b1a
#
_cell.length_a   1.000
_cell.length_b   1.000
_cell.length_c   1.000
_cell.angle_alpha   90.00
_cell.angle_beta   90.00
_cell.angle_gamma   90.00
#
_symmetry.space_group_name_H-M   'P 1'
#
loop_
_entity.id
_entity.type
_entity.pdbx_description
1 polymer ?
#
loop_
_entity_poly.entity_id
_entity_poly.type
_entity_poly.pdbx_seq_one_letter_code
_entity_poly.pdbx_strand_id
1 'polypeptide(L)'
;MGEKNSEQTRISRRDFVKGTIVGVAGIASAGVLTGCGEKVPVSSPSVIEETVTEVPKPIFEVHEADVLIIGGGIGGNNAALEATKLGANVMLVDKGPYGFSGGASCLHWGTIVTEADSPDEEFKYSVWGSYGLMNQKHLRSAVDTSTDILQRFLENGTADYMRLPDGNLFTAPSPGGTMAFGYLPRYDAGQTRWEGVQVFEKTMITDLLIQDGRCTGAVGINIPTGTFHVFKAKSTIAATGPYPWFWGWITLNSYTPNAPDNTGDLDAIAYRHGIELQDLEFWDYSLGMLKPEGLAMSITGGISGFSLNAANISDKNGDFWMRSIPMHELTRPRFTYEVAKIMAEGKGGPNGGVFLDLTPEGAVQQLTPESARNVAPLRDKFGMDVSKEPVEMKLRIIEMVGHPVADENRESAISGLFFAVPAGRATQPVATGDGVWAATGGLIAARKAVERAKELTDAPINLDLVNAEFERVHSVLAKQVENPIRPHVVRHHIQEACYQALGVLKSAKDYEAGLAALQKIRDEELPRMCVQNKTQNYNIEWKEALENFNILDMGELSIRASQFREESRGPFIRSDFPNEDNENWLCNVGVKIGPDGKPTVEKREIVWTEYSPDAIK
;
A
#
# COMPACT_ATOMS: atom_id res chain seq x y z
N MET A 1 66.94 3.53 0.51
CA MET A 1 66.01 4.55 0.02
C MET A 1 64.64 4.14 0.51
N GLY A 2 64.12 4.90 1.45
CA GLY A 2 63.11 4.46 2.37
C GLY A 2 61.69 4.52 1.84
N GLU A 3 60.94 3.44 2.12
CA GLU A 3 59.49 3.41 2.05
C GLU A 3 58.91 3.99 3.35
N LYS A 4 58.05 5.00 3.19
CA LYS A 4 57.28 5.55 4.30
C LYS A 4 55.94 4.79 4.37
N ASN A 5 55.82 3.93 5.39
CA ASN A 5 54.56 3.35 5.82
C ASN A 5 53.65 4.47 6.40
N SER A 6 52.49 4.66 5.83
CA SER A 6 51.40 5.43 6.44
C SER A 6 50.50 4.44 7.21
N GLU A 7 50.61 4.41 8.51
CA GLU A 7 49.67 3.74 9.40
C GLU A 7 48.30 4.48 9.37
N GLN A 8 47.30 3.85 8.76
CA GLN A 8 45.91 4.27 8.93
C GLN A 8 45.40 3.72 10.27
N THR A 9 45.20 4.61 11.21
CA THR A 9 44.58 4.32 12.50
C THR A 9 43.12 3.89 12.30
N ARG A 10 42.83 2.60 12.37
CA ARG A 10 41.48 2.09 12.37
C ARG A 10 40.85 2.30 13.75
N ILE A 11 39.89 3.22 13.85
CA ILE A 11 39.06 3.42 15.04
C ILE A 11 38.12 2.20 15.15
N SER A 12 38.17 1.48 16.27
CA SER A 12 37.28 0.33 16.48
C SER A 12 35.85 0.77 16.81
N ARG A 13 34.85 -0.02 16.41
CA ARG A 13 33.44 0.22 16.75
C ARG A 13 33.19 0.39 18.24
N ARG A 14 34.06 -0.15 19.08
CA ARG A 14 33.97 -0.09 20.54
C ARG A 14 34.37 1.29 21.09
N ASP A 15 35.24 2.01 20.40
CA ASP A 15 35.70 3.35 20.80
C ASP A 15 34.73 4.45 20.34
N PHE A 16 34.01 4.20 19.24
CA PHE A 16 32.93 5.07 18.77
C PHE A 16 31.74 5.10 19.73
N VAL A 17 31.35 3.94 20.30
CA VAL A 17 30.22 3.82 21.25
C VAL A 17 30.56 4.46 22.60
N LYS A 18 31.81 4.47 23.03
CA LYS A 18 32.22 5.11 24.30
C LYS A 18 32.23 6.63 24.26
N GLY A 19 32.39 7.22 23.08
CA GLY A 19 32.36 8.68 22.89
C GLY A 19 30.97 9.29 22.94
N THR A 20 29.91 8.49 22.74
CA THR A 20 28.53 8.99 22.65
C THR A 20 27.76 8.95 23.98
N ILE A 21 28.30 8.35 25.03
CA ILE A 21 27.60 8.16 26.31
C ILE A 21 27.89 9.29 27.33
N VAL A 22 28.74 10.23 27.06
CA VAL A 22 29.09 11.31 28.03
C VAL A 22 28.22 12.57 27.89
N GLY A 23 27.25 12.61 26.97
CA GLY A 23 26.42 13.79 26.66
C GLY A 23 25.01 13.88 27.27
N VAL A 24 24.50 12.86 27.95
CA VAL A 24 23.12 12.85 28.48
C VAL A 24 23.08 12.35 29.93
N ALA A 25 23.58 13.17 30.84
CA ALA A 25 23.30 13.02 32.27
C ALA A 25 23.13 14.42 32.89
N GLY A 26 21.91 14.86 32.99
CA GLY A 26 21.56 16.07 33.71
C GLY A 26 20.20 16.63 33.27
N ILE A 27 19.18 16.20 33.93
CA ILE A 27 18.06 16.97 34.50
C ILE A 27 16.91 15.98 34.76
N ALA A 28 16.91 15.42 35.97
CA ALA A 28 15.70 14.89 36.59
C ALA A 28 15.50 15.67 37.87
N SER A 29 14.53 16.56 37.90
CA SER A 29 13.99 17.14 39.13
C SER A 29 12.48 16.94 39.16
N ALA A 30 12.06 16.20 40.16
CA ALA A 30 10.69 15.91 40.49
C ALA A 30 9.92 17.20 40.88
N GLY A 31 8.73 17.35 40.33
CA GLY A 31 7.73 18.32 40.76
C GLY A 31 6.40 17.63 40.94
N VAL A 32 6.02 17.47 42.23
CA VAL A 32 4.69 17.07 42.68
C VAL A 32 3.73 18.23 42.38
N LEU A 33 2.64 17.98 41.66
CA LEU A 33 1.54 18.95 41.52
C LEU A 33 0.29 18.42 42.21
N THR A 34 -0.01 19.01 43.36
CA THR A 34 -1.31 19.03 43.97
C THR A 34 -2.20 20.05 43.27
N GLY A 35 -3.47 19.68 43.08
CA GLY A 35 -4.45 20.42 42.32
C GLY A 35 -4.93 21.73 42.90
N CYS A 36 -5.54 22.52 42.03
CA CYS A 36 -6.72 23.36 42.34
C CYS A 36 -7.32 23.79 40.99
N GLY A 37 -8.62 23.61 40.83
CA GLY A 37 -9.34 23.98 39.64
C GLY A 37 -9.57 25.50 39.55
N GLU A 38 -9.27 26.04 38.38
CA GLU A 38 -9.84 27.29 37.91
C GLU A 38 -10.36 27.09 36.46
N LYS A 39 -11.60 27.51 36.25
CA LYS A 39 -12.23 27.53 34.94
C LYS A 39 -11.51 28.58 34.07
N VAL A 40 -10.76 28.12 33.09
CA VAL A 40 -10.21 28.99 32.05
C VAL A 40 -11.35 29.37 31.09
N PRO A 41 -11.55 30.65 30.75
CA PRO A 41 -12.55 31.06 29.77
C PRO A 41 -12.16 30.53 28.39
N VAL A 42 -13.14 29.96 27.67
CA VAL A 42 -13.00 29.55 26.28
C VAL A 42 -12.73 30.80 25.44
N SER A 43 -11.51 31.04 25.06
CA SER A 43 -11.15 32.06 24.08
C SER A 43 -11.64 31.61 22.69
N SER A 44 -12.26 32.53 21.95
CA SER A 44 -12.60 32.38 20.55
C SER A 44 -11.39 31.86 19.76
N PRO A 45 -11.56 31.03 18.71
CA PRO A 45 -10.45 30.54 17.92
C PRO A 45 -9.68 31.74 17.37
N SER A 46 -8.42 31.86 17.77
CA SER A 46 -7.50 32.85 17.22
C SER A 46 -7.25 32.50 15.75
N VAL A 47 -7.51 33.43 14.86
CA VAL A 47 -7.07 33.32 13.46
C VAL A 47 -5.55 33.22 13.48
N ILE A 48 -5.02 32.07 13.08
CA ILE A 48 -3.56 31.88 12.94
C ILE A 48 -3.19 32.61 11.64
N GLU A 49 -2.50 33.72 11.76
CA GLU A 49 -1.92 34.39 10.58
C GLU A 49 -0.79 33.50 10.02
N GLU A 50 -1.03 32.92 8.86
CA GLU A 50 -0.01 32.22 8.07
C GLU A 50 0.89 33.27 7.39
N THR A 51 2.15 33.35 7.85
CA THR A 51 3.16 34.10 7.10
C THR A 51 3.84 33.16 6.11
N VAL A 52 3.47 33.22 4.86
CA VAL A 52 4.18 32.51 3.78
C VAL A 52 5.35 33.38 3.35
N THR A 53 6.58 32.86 3.47
CA THR A 53 7.74 33.45 2.82
C THR A 53 7.56 33.35 1.31
N GLU A 54 8.05 34.35 0.57
CA GLU A 54 7.83 34.48 -0.87
C GLU A 54 8.03 33.14 -1.62
N VAL A 55 6.98 32.67 -2.30
CA VAL A 55 7.05 31.48 -3.16
C VAL A 55 7.90 31.83 -4.38
N PRO A 56 8.90 31.03 -4.76
CA PRO A 56 9.74 31.31 -5.92
C PRO A 56 8.91 31.37 -7.19
N LYS A 57 9.38 32.12 -8.18
CA LYS A 57 8.75 32.12 -9.51
C LYS A 57 8.77 30.71 -10.09
N PRO A 58 7.67 30.27 -10.76
CA PRO A 58 7.60 28.94 -11.34
C PRO A 58 8.75 28.69 -12.32
N ILE A 59 9.55 27.68 -12.02
CA ILE A 59 10.57 27.12 -12.91
C ILE A 59 10.29 25.61 -12.94
N PHE A 60 10.03 25.07 -14.13
CA PHE A 60 9.73 23.66 -14.29
C PHE A 60 10.30 23.09 -15.58
N GLU A 61 10.57 21.80 -15.57
CA GLU A 61 11.01 21.04 -16.73
C GLU A 61 9.83 20.30 -17.36
N VAL A 62 9.67 20.45 -18.68
CA VAL A 62 8.58 19.82 -19.44
C VAL A 62 9.12 18.58 -20.16
N HIS A 63 8.40 17.48 -20.01
CA HIS A 63 8.66 16.20 -20.68
C HIS A 63 7.42 15.77 -21.44
N GLU A 64 7.59 15.13 -22.60
CA GLU A 64 6.48 14.71 -23.46
C GLU A 64 6.64 13.25 -23.89
N ALA A 65 5.54 12.49 -23.87
CA ALA A 65 5.45 11.14 -24.40
C ALA A 65 4.02 10.81 -24.87
N ASP A 66 3.84 9.66 -25.52
CA ASP A 66 2.49 9.16 -25.83
C ASP A 66 1.79 8.63 -24.57
N VAL A 67 2.54 7.88 -23.73
CA VAL A 67 2.02 7.27 -22.51
C VAL A 67 2.90 7.62 -21.30
N LEU A 68 2.29 8.16 -20.27
CA LEU A 68 2.88 8.34 -18.95
C LEU A 68 2.47 7.20 -18.03
N ILE A 69 3.43 6.58 -17.36
CA ILE A 69 3.20 5.54 -16.35
C ILE A 69 3.68 6.07 -14.99
N ILE A 70 2.81 6.02 -13.99
CA ILE A 70 3.10 6.50 -12.64
C ILE A 70 3.17 5.27 -11.71
N GLY A 71 4.38 4.96 -11.26
CA GLY A 71 4.73 3.80 -10.43
C GLY A 71 5.49 2.73 -11.20
N GLY A 72 6.69 2.40 -10.73
CA GLY A 72 7.61 1.43 -11.31
C GLY A 72 7.53 0.02 -10.69
N GLY A 73 6.38 -0.32 -10.08
CA GLY A 73 6.11 -1.66 -9.58
C GLY A 73 5.77 -2.66 -10.69
N ILE A 74 5.29 -3.85 -10.32
CA ILE A 74 5.00 -4.93 -11.28
C ILE A 74 3.97 -4.51 -12.34
N GLY A 75 2.93 -3.76 -11.95
CA GLY A 75 1.92 -3.25 -12.88
C GLY A 75 2.50 -2.26 -13.88
N GLY A 76 3.24 -1.25 -13.38
CA GLY A 76 3.85 -0.22 -14.22
C GLY A 76 4.92 -0.75 -15.15
N ASN A 77 5.72 -1.72 -14.71
CA ASN A 77 6.72 -2.36 -15.55
C ASN A 77 6.09 -3.17 -16.71
N ASN A 78 5.04 -3.94 -16.41
CA ASN A 78 4.33 -4.66 -17.49
C ASN A 78 3.61 -3.70 -18.43
N ALA A 79 3.10 -2.58 -17.93
CA ALA A 79 2.55 -1.53 -18.76
C ALA A 79 3.60 -0.89 -19.66
N ALA A 80 4.78 -0.55 -19.13
CA ALA A 80 5.87 0.05 -19.92
C ALA A 80 6.35 -0.90 -21.03
N LEU A 81 6.52 -2.17 -20.70
CA LEU A 81 6.92 -3.21 -21.66
C LEU A 81 5.91 -3.32 -22.81
N GLU A 82 4.64 -3.41 -22.48
CA GLU A 82 3.60 -3.55 -23.48
C GLU A 82 3.47 -2.31 -24.36
N ALA A 83 3.42 -1.13 -23.73
CA ALA A 83 3.29 0.14 -24.46
C ALA A 83 4.46 0.33 -25.44
N THR A 84 5.69 0.01 -25.03
CA THR A 84 6.88 0.07 -25.90
C THR A 84 6.81 -0.93 -27.05
N LYS A 85 6.38 -2.18 -26.78
CA LYS A 85 6.16 -3.20 -27.82
C LYS A 85 5.13 -2.75 -28.86
N LEU A 86 4.15 -1.97 -28.46
CA LEU A 86 3.12 -1.39 -29.34
C LEU A 86 3.57 -0.10 -30.04
N GLY A 87 4.84 0.31 -29.86
CA GLY A 87 5.49 1.42 -30.54
C GLY A 87 5.22 2.80 -29.95
N ALA A 88 4.72 2.89 -28.72
CA ALA A 88 4.53 4.17 -28.03
C ALA A 88 5.84 4.68 -27.40
N ASN A 89 6.02 6.01 -27.39
CA ASN A 89 6.99 6.65 -26.52
C ASN A 89 6.46 6.65 -25.09
N VAL A 90 7.28 6.19 -24.14
CA VAL A 90 6.85 5.96 -22.76
C VAL A 90 7.71 6.75 -21.78
N MET A 91 7.05 7.45 -20.86
CA MET A 91 7.65 7.96 -19.62
C MET A 91 7.18 7.11 -18.45
N LEU A 92 8.11 6.72 -17.57
CA LEU A 92 7.81 6.06 -16.31
C LEU A 92 8.35 6.91 -15.16
N VAL A 93 7.46 7.28 -14.24
CA VAL A 93 7.80 8.06 -13.05
C VAL A 93 7.66 7.18 -11.81
N ASP A 94 8.71 7.09 -11.00
CA ASP A 94 8.69 6.34 -9.74
C ASP A 94 9.09 7.25 -8.57
N LYS A 95 8.35 7.17 -7.48
CA LYS A 95 8.59 7.96 -6.27
C LYS A 95 9.86 7.53 -5.53
N GLY A 96 10.22 6.27 -5.64
CA GLY A 96 11.48 5.71 -5.14
C GLY A 96 12.55 5.55 -6.21
N PRO A 97 13.69 4.94 -5.88
CA PRO A 97 14.68 4.53 -6.85
C PRO A 97 14.12 3.36 -7.67
N TYR A 98 14.12 3.51 -9.00
CA TYR A 98 13.57 2.51 -9.91
C TYR A 98 14.26 1.15 -9.74
N GLY A 99 13.46 0.10 -9.66
CA GLY A 99 13.94 -1.25 -9.37
C GLY A 99 14.22 -1.52 -7.88
N PHE A 100 14.26 -0.49 -7.03
CA PHE A 100 14.53 -0.58 -5.59
C PHE A 100 13.63 0.34 -4.77
N SER A 101 12.50 0.74 -5.31
CA SER A 101 11.58 1.67 -4.65
C SER A 101 10.98 1.12 -3.35
N GLY A 102 11.08 -0.19 -3.14
CA GLY A 102 10.56 -0.83 -1.93
C GLY A 102 9.04 -0.98 -1.92
N GLY A 103 8.36 -0.77 -3.04
CA GLY A 103 6.94 -1.06 -3.19
C GLY A 103 6.61 -2.53 -2.96
N ALA A 104 5.33 -2.90 -2.94
CA ALA A 104 4.87 -4.27 -2.68
C ALA A 104 5.60 -5.31 -3.54
N SER A 105 5.87 -4.99 -4.80
CA SER A 105 6.62 -5.85 -5.73
C SER A 105 8.03 -6.22 -5.26
N CYS A 106 8.68 -5.37 -4.47
CA CYS A 106 10.01 -5.63 -3.93
C CYS A 106 10.00 -6.52 -2.68
N LEU A 107 8.86 -6.64 -2.02
CA LEU A 107 8.70 -7.30 -0.74
C LEU A 107 7.93 -8.62 -0.83
N HIS A 108 7.25 -8.88 -1.94
CA HIS A 108 6.61 -10.16 -2.21
C HIS A 108 7.63 -11.23 -2.58
N TRP A 109 7.62 -12.31 -1.83
CA TRP A 109 8.52 -13.45 -2.01
C TRP A 109 8.08 -14.40 -3.11
N GLY A 110 6.84 -14.27 -3.58
CA GLY A 110 6.34 -15.11 -4.63
C GLY A 110 4.95 -14.70 -5.11
N THR A 111 4.70 -15.01 -6.35
CA THR A 111 3.38 -14.93 -6.96
C THR A 111 2.97 -16.33 -7.35
N ILE A 112 1.78 -16.74 -6.96
CA ILE A 112 1.21 -18.01 -7.43
C ILE A 112 0.57 -17.73 -8.77
N VAL A 113 1.15 -18.29 -9.80
CA VAL A 113 0.56 -18.28 -11.15
C VAL A 113 -0.06 -19.63 -11.34
N THR A 114 -1.37 -19.67 -11.43
CA THR A 114 -2.08 -20.90 -11.80
C THR A 114 -1.86 -21.20 -13.27
N GLU A 115 -1.27 -22.34 -13.58
CA GLU A 115 -1.62 -23.05 -14.80
C GLU A 115 -2.96 -23.73 -14.54
N ALA A 116 -4.05 -22.96 -14.47
CA ALA A 116 -5.34 -23.57 -14.32
C ALA A 116 -5.57 -24.50 -15.51
N ASP A 117 -5.94 -25.73 -15.26
CA ASP A 117 -6.41 -26.65 -16.30
C ASP A 117 -7.59 -26.05 -17.06
N SER A 118 -8.24 -25.04 -16.45
CA SER A 118 -9.31 -24.25 -17.02
C SER A 118 -9.34 -22.83 -16.43
N PRO A 119 -9.20 -21.77 -17.24
CA PRO A 119 -9.45 -20.39 -16.82
C PRO A 119 -10.84 -20.20 -16.19
N ASP A 120 -11.80 -21.00 -16.56
CA ASP A 120 -13.16 -20.94 -16.04
C ASP A 120 -13.26 -21.45 -14.60
N GLU A 121 -12.48 -22.46 -14.21
CA GLU A 121 -12.43 -22.91 -12.82
C GLU A 121 -11.77 -21.88 -11.91
N GLU A 122 -10.69 -21.28 -12.37
CA GLU A 122 -10.04 -20.18 -11.66
C GLU A 122 -10.97 -18.98 -11.48
N PHE A 123 -11.67 -18.63 -12.55
CA PHE A 123 -12.68 -17.57 -12.52
C PHE A 123 -13.76 -17.86 -11.47
N LYS A 124 -14.34 -19.06 -11.51
CA LYS A 124 -15.36 -19.50 -10.57
C LYS A 124 -14.86 -19.47 -9.13
N TYR A 125 -13.66 -19.99 -8.91
CA TYR A 125 -13.05 -20.02 -7.59
C TYR A 125 -12.79 -18.62 -7.04
N SER A 126 -12.32 -17.68 -7.88
CA SER A 126 -12.10 -16.29 -7.50
C SER A 126 -13.41 -15.54 -7.22
N VAL A 127 -14.49 -15.81 -7.97
CA VAL A 127 -15.81 -15.25 -7.67
C VAL A 127 -16.31 -15.74 -6.32
N TRP A 128 -16.16 -17.03 -6.04
CA TRP A 128 -16.54 -17.60 -4.74
C TRP A 128 -15.67 -17.02 -3.60
N GLY A 129 -14.35 -16.98 -3.78
CA GLY A 129 -13.40 -16.49 -2.77
C GLY A 129 -13.52 -15.00 -2.46
N SER A 130 -14.15 -14.22 -3.35
CA SER A 130 -14.43 -12.80 -3.16
C SER A 130 -15.75 -12.53 -2.42
N TYR A 131 -16.39 -13.54 -1.86
CA TYR A 131 -17.69 -13.41 -1.21
C TYR A 131 -18.78 -12.81 -2.13
N GLY A 132 -18.64 -13.01 -3.42
CA GLY A 132 -19.55 -12.49 -4.45
C GLY A 132 -19.41 -11.00 -4.77
N LEU A 133 -18.46 -10.30 -4.22
CA LEU A 133 -18.31 -8.83 -4.40
C LEU A 133 -17.46 -8.43 -5.61
N MET A 134 -16.83 -9.39 -6.28
CA MET A 134 -15.90 -9.10 -7.37
C MET A 134 -16.61 -8.62 -8.63
N ASN A 135 -16.01 -7.62 -9.28
CA ASN A 135 -16.40 -7.25 -10.64
C ASN A 135 -15.94 -8.35 -11.62
N GLN A 136 -16.90 -9.13 -12.10
CA GLN A 136 -16.61 -10.31 -12.94
C GLN A 136 -16.00 -9.94 -14.30
N LYS A 137 -16.26 -8.75 -14.86
CA LYS A 137 -15.59 -8.31 -16.09
C LYS A 137 -14.10 -8.08 -15.87
N HIS A 138 -13.74 -7.44 -14.75
CA HIS A 138 -12.34 -7.25 -14.39
C HIS A 138 -11.63 -8.58 -14.15
N LEU A 139 -12.30 -9.48 -13.43
CA LEU A 139 -11.76 -10.80 -13.15
C LEU A 139 -11.52 -11.59 -14.44
N ARG A 140 -12.52 -11.65 -15.34
CA ARG A 140 -12.39 -12.37 -16.61
C ARG A 140 -11.20 -11.85 -17.41
N SER A 141 -11.08 -10.54 -17.57
CA SER A 141 -9.95 -9.94 -18.30
C SER A 141 -8.59 -10.26 -17.67
N ALA A 142 -8.53 -10.36 -16.33
CA ALA A 142 -7.30 -10.72 -15.63
C ALA A 142 -6.96 -12.21 -15.78
N VAL A 143 -7.94 -13.09 -15.62
CA VAL A 143 -7.75 -14.56 -15.76
C VAL A 143 -7.30 -14.89 -17.19
N ASP A 144 -7.99 -14.37 -18.20
CA ASP A 144 -7.67 -14.64 -19.60
C ASP A 144 -6.27 -14.10 -20.00
N THR A 145 -5.78 -13.06 -19.31
CA THR A 145 -4.48 -12.46 -19.59
C THR A 145 -3.35 -13.08 -18.74
N SER A 146 -3.67 -13.88 -17.73
CA SER A 146 -2.68 -14.42 -16.76
C SER A 146 -1.60 -15.28 -17.42
N THR A 147 -1.96 -16.08 -18.44
CA THR A 147 -1.01 -16.90 -19.19
C THR A 147 0.04 -16.08 -19.93
N ASP A 148 -0.35 -14.91 -20.47
CA ASP A 148 0.60 -13.99 -21.11
C ASP A 148 1.65 -13.49 -20.12
N ILE A 149 1.25 -13.28 -18.87
CA ILE A 149 2.16 -12.82 -17.81
C ILE A 149 3.15 -13.92 -17.42
N LEU A 150 2.69 -15.15 -17.26
CA LEU A 150 3.58 -16.28 -16.97
C LEU A 150 4.65 -16.41 -18.07
N GLN A 151 4.24 -16.39 -19.33
CA GLN A 151 5.15 -16.49 -20.46
C GLN A 151 6.18 -15.36 -20.44
N ARG A 152 5.77 -14.12 -20.15
CA ARG A 152 6.68 -12.98 -20.03
C ARG A 152 7.70 -13.14 -18.92
N PHE A 153 7.28 -13.66 -17.76
CA PHE A 153 8.20 -13.92 -16.66
C PHE A 153 9.26 -14.96 -17.06
N LEU A 154 8.86 -16.00 -17.76
CA LEU A 154 9.78 -17.03 -18.25
C LEU A 154 10.74 -16.51 -19.33
N GLU A 155 10.23 -15.76 -20.31
CA GLU A 155 11.02 -15.19 -21.42
C GLU A 155 12.06 -14.18 -20.92
N ASN A 156 11.71 -13.38 -19.91
CA ASN A 156 12.61 -12.35 -19.36
C ASN A 156 13.58 -12.90 -18.31
N GLY A 157 13.50 -14.19 -17.97
CA GLY A 157 14.36 -14.81 -16.96
C GLY A 157 14.19 -14.18 -15.58
N THR A 158 13.01 -13.65 -15.32
CA THR A 158 12.76 -12.79 -14.15
C THR A 158 12.36 -13.57 -12.91
N ALA A 159 12.09 -14.86 -13.02
CA ALA A 159 11.71 -15.68 -11.89
C ALA A 159 12.19 -17.12 -12.01
N ASP A 160 12.71 -17.66 -10.93
CA ASP A 160 12.71 -19.09 -10.71
C ASP A 160 11.29 -19.50 -10.30
N TYR A 161 10.82 -20.63 -10.76
CA TYR A 161 9.52 -21.15 -10.37
C TYR A 161 9.62 -22.59 -9.90
N MET A 162 8.70 -22.97 -9.04
CA MET A 162 8.48 -24.36 -8.68
C MET A 162 6.99 -24.70 -8.82
N ARG A 163 6.70 -25.93 -9.19
CA ARG A 163 5.32 -26.41 -9.19
C ARG A 163 4.94 -26.86 -7.78
N LEU A 164 3.84 -26.34 -7.28
CA LEU A 164 3.28 -26.76 -6.01
C LEU A 164 2.52 -28.09 -6.17
N PRO A 165 2.24 -28.80 -5.05
CA PRO A 165 1.50 -30.07 -5.09
C PRO A 165 0.10 -29.98 -5.71
N ASP A 166 -0.51 -28.80 -5.68
CA ASP A 166 -1.83 -28.51 -6.26
C ASP A 166 -1.77 -28.17 -7.77
N GLY A 167 -0.56 -28.23 -8.37
CA GLY A 167 -0.34 -27.91 -9.79
C GLY A 167 -0.01 -26.44 -10.05
N ASN A 168 -0.18 -25.56 -9.09
CA ASN A 168 0.13 -24.14 -9.25
C ASN A 168 1.62 -23.88 -9.39
N LEU A 169 1.98 -22.82 -10.10
CA LEU A 169 3.36 -22.35 -10.18
C LEU A 169 3.62 -21.28 -9.10
N PHE A 170 4.57 -21.55 -8.27
CA PHE A 170 5.09 -20.60 -7.31
C PHE A 170 6.35 -19.97 -7.87
N THR A 171 6.34 -18.66 -8.03
CA THR A 171 7.49 -17.89 -8.49
C THR A 171 8.18 -17.27 -7.28
N ALA A 172 9.50 -17.39 -7.21
CA ALA A 172 10.32 -16.80 -6.15
C ALA A 172 11.26 -15.75 -6.74
N PRO A 173 11.71 -14.77 -5.96
CA PRO A 173 12.78 -13.87 -6.39
C PRO A 173 14.03 -14.69 -6.69
N SER A 174 14.68 -14.38 -7.81
CA SER A 174 15.93 -15.05 -8.17
C SER A 174 17.03 -14.73 -7.13
N PRO A 175 17.98 -15.65 -6.91
CA PRO A 175 19.12 -15.42 -6.02
C PRO A 175 19.90 -14.21 -6.51
N GLY A 176 19.94 -13.16 -5.70
CA GLY A 176 20.59 -11.89 -6.04
C GLY A 176 19.75 -10.67 -5.70
N GLY A 177 18.53 -10.89 -5.18
CA GLY A 177 17.73 -9.86 -4.51
C GLY A 177 17.02 -8.86 -5.42
N THR A 178 17.11 -9.01 -6.71
CA THR A 178 16.28 -8.25 -7.63
C THR A 178 14.97 -8.96 -7.79
N MET A 179 13.94 -8.37 -7.27
CA MET A 179 12.57 -8.82 -7.35
C MET A 179 12.10 -8.71 -8.78
N ALA A 180 11.99 -9.82 -9.37
CA ALA A 180 11.92 -9.91 -10.79
C ALA A 180 10.51 -10.07 -11.33
N PHE A 181 9.47 -9.89 -10.55
CA PHE A 181 8.11 -9.94 -11.06
C PHE A 181 7.84 -8.80 -12.05
N GLY A 182 8.36 -8.99 -13.26
CA GLY A 182 8.15 -8.03 -14.34
C GLY A 182 9.00 -6.78 -14.26
N TYR A 183 10.08 -6.79 -13.44
CA TYR A 183 11.12 -5.82 -13.70
C TYR A 183 11.65 -6.08 -15.10
N LEU A 184 11.73 -5.00 -15.78
CA LEU A 184 12.39 -4.90 -17.04
C LEU A 184 13.77 -5.55 -16.92
N PRO A 185 14.27 -6.25 -17.95
CA PRO A 185 15.53 -6.93 -17.84
C PRO A 185 16.58 -6.00 -17.30
N ARG A 186 16.88 -6.25 -16.08
CA ARG A 186 17.96 -5.73 -15.25
C ARG A 186 18.30 -4.28 -15.51
N TYR A 187 17.99 -3.50 -14.53
CA TYR A 187 18.79 -2.35 -14.22
C TYR A 187 20.22 -2.85 -13.92
N ASP A 188 20.97 -3.07 -14.98
CA ASP A 188 22.39 -3.30 -14.86
C ASP A 188 22.99 -1.95 -14.48
N ALA A 189 23.63 -1.87 -13.32
CA ALA A 189 24.25 -0.66 -12.83
C ALA A 189 25.22 -0.11 -13.89
N GLY A 190 24.75 0.85 -14.68
CA GLY A 190 25.49 1.44 -15.79
C GLY A 190 24.95 1.14 -17.18
N GLN A 191 23.98 0.25 -17.34
CA GLN A 191 23.23 0.13 -18.59
C GLN A 191 21.84 0.72 -18.42
N THR A 192 21.70 1.75 -19.04
CA THR A 192 20.52 2.48 -19.31
C THR A 192 19.42 1.60 -19.87
N ARG A 193 18.35 1.43 -19.10
CA ARG A 193 17.05 1.85 -19.60
C ARG A 193 16.67 1.18 -20.91
N TRP A 194 15.47 0.66 -20.92
CA TRP A 194 14.82 0.20 -22.12
C TRP A 194 14.90 1.23 -23.21
N GLU A 195 15.25 0.80 -24.40
CA GLU A 195 14.99 1.59 -25.58
C GLU A 195 13.51 1.95 -25.62
N GLY A 196 13.20 3.24 -25.70
CA GLY A 196 11.83 3.76 -25.75
C GLY A 196 11.16 4.09 -24.43
N VAL A 197 11.81 3.89 -23.26
CA VAL A 197 11.27 4.35 -21.95
C VAL A 197 12.18 5.38 -21.32
N GLN A 198 11.62 6.54 -20.99
CA GLN A 198 12.29 7.55 -20.15
C GLN A 198 11.88 7.33 -18.71
N VAL A 199 12.83 7.06 -17.81
CA VAL A 199 12.57 6.82 -16.38
C VAL A 199 12.94 8.01 -15.54
N PHE A 200 12.01 8.46 -14.71
CA PHE A 200 12.16 9.55 -13.74
C PHE A 200 12.07 8.98 -12.33
N GLU A 201 13.22 8.72 -11.75
CA GLU A 201 13.35 8.15 -10.39
C GLU A 201 13.17 9.21 -9.31
N LYS A 202 12.76 8.74 -8.12
CA LYS A 202 12.66 9.59 -6.92
C LYS A 202 11.84 10.85 -7.16
N THR A 203 10.81 10.70 -8.00
CA THR A 203 9.93 11.79 -8.41
C THR A 203 8.51 11.50 -7.92
N MET A 204 8.04 12.30 -6.99
CA MET A 204 6.69 12.24 -6.45
C MET A 204 5.75 13.01 -7.37
N ILE A 205 4.75 12.35 -7.92
CA ILE A 205 3.62 13.02 -8.57
C ILE A 205 2.78 13.70 -7.50
N THR A 206 2.48 14.97 -7.71
CA THR A 206 1.76 15.80 -6.75
C THR A 206 0.35 16.15 -7.22
N ASP A 207 0.11 16.14 -8.54
CA ASP A 207 -1.23 16.23 -9.12
C ASP A 207 -1.30 15.71 -10.56
N LEU A 208 -2.53 15.45 -11.04
CA LEU A 208 -2.84 15.14 -12.42
C LEU A 208 -3.27 16.41 -13.18
N LEU A 209 -2.88 16.52 -14.44
CA LEU A 209 -3.32 17.59 -15.32
C LEU A 209 -4.63 17.16 -16.01
N ILE A 210 -5.75 17.56 -15.41
CA ILE A 210 -7.08 17.23 -15.93
C ILE A 210 -7.74 18.48 -16.48
N GLN A 211 -8.09 18.40 -17.76
CA GLN A 211 -8.74 19.52 -18.48
C GLN A 211 -9.88 18.95 -19.33
N ASP A 212 -11.06 19.56 -19.25
CA ASP A 212 -12.24 19.22 -20.05
C ASP A 212 -12.60 17.71 -20.00
N GLY A 213 -12.49 17.10 -18.82
CA GLY A 213 -12.77 15.67 -18.61
C GLY A 213 -11.71 14.72 -19.17
N ARG A 214 -10.52 15.22 -19.51
CA ARG A 214 -9.40 14.46 -20.05
C ARG A 214 -8.14 14.64 -19.19
N CYS A 215 -7.41 13.58 -18.97
CA CYS A 215 -6.06 13.62 -18.41
C CYS A 215 -5.05 13.91 -19.53
N THR A 216 -4.26 14.98 -19.36
CA THR A 216 -3.23 15.42 -20.31
C THR A 216 -1.83 15.23 -19.77
N GLY A 217 -1.70 14.56 -18.63
CA GLY A 217 -0.44 14.28 -17.97
C GLY A 217 -0.50 14.48 -16.46
N ALA A 218 0.64 14.77 -15.87
CA ALA A 218 0.80 14.97 -14.44
C ALA A 218 1.91 15.99 -14.14
N VAL A 219 1.96 16.44 -12.89
CA VAL A 219 3.05 17.26 -12.35
C VAL A 219 3.61 16.63 -11.10
N GLY A 220 4.88 16.93 -10.79
CA GLY A 220 5.54 16.36 -9.62
C GLY A 220 6.85 17.01 -9.28
N ILE A 221 7.43 16.60 -8.16
CA ILE A 221 8.71 17.06 -7.66
C ILE A 221 9.74 15.93 -7.64
N ASN A 222 10.93 16.20 -8.11
CA ASN A 222 12.07 15.32 -7.91
C ASN A 222 12.65 15.56 -6.50
N ILE A 223 12.59 14.56 -5.64
CA ILE A 223 12.92 14.67 -4.22
C ILE A 223 14.41 15.04 -3.99
N PRO A 224 15.38 14.43 -4.71
CA PRO A 224 16.79 14.81 -4.60
C PRO A 224 17.11 16.26 -4.95
N THR A 225 16.49 16.81 -5.97
CA THR A 225 16.84 18.12 -6.52
C THR A 225 15.84 19.23 -6.17
N GLY A 226 14.61 18.86 -5.83
CA GLY A 226 13.50 19.79 -5.69
C GLY A 226 12.96 20.32 -7.03
N THR A 227 13.44 19.81 -8.16
CA THR A 227 12.98 20.22 -9.48
C THR A 227 11.50 19.87 -9.66
N PHE A 228 10.72 20.85 -10.12
CA PHE A 228 9.31 20.63 -10.47
C PHE A 228 9.23 20.19 -11.94
N HIS A 229 8.59 19.06 -12.17
CA HIS A 229 8.43 18.45 -13.49
C HIS A 229 6.99 18.55 -13.96
N VAL A 230 6.81 18.76 -15.26
CA VAL A 230 5.55 18.67 -15.99
C VAL A 230 5.67 17.53 -16.99
N PHE A 231 4.88 16.49 -16.82
CA PHE A 231 4.82 15.33 -17.68
C PHE A 231 3.58 15.43 -18.57
N LYS A 232 3.75 15.82 -19.81
CA LYS A 232 2.68 15.87 -20.81
C LYS A 232 2.55 14.51 -21.49
N ALA A 233 1.34 13.96 -21.51
CA ALA A 233 1.07 12.69 -22.18
C ALA A 233 -0.35 12.65 -22.76
N LYS A 234 -0.54 11.84 -23.80
CA LYS A 234 -1.87 11.60 -24.39
C LYS A 234 -2.70 10.67 -23.52
N SER A 235 -2.04 9.69 -22.87
CA SER A 235 -2.64 8.77 -21.91
C SER A 235 -1.76 8.60 -20.70
N THR A 236 -2.36 8.39 -19.52
CA THR A 236 -1.68 8.22 -18.24
C THR A 236 -2.15 6.93 -17.57
N ILE A 237 -1.23 6.09 -17.10
CA ILE A 237 -1.51 4.86 -16.38
C ILE A 237 -1.03 5.02 -14.94
N ALA A 238 -1.94 4.97 -13.98
CA ALA A 238 -1.65 4.91 -12.56
C ALA A 238 -1.39 3.46 -12.13
N ALA A 239 -0.19 3.19 -11.60
CA ALA A 239 0.26 1.87 -11.15
C ALA A 239 1.00 1.96 -9.82
N THR A 240 0.48 2.74 -8.87
CA THR A 240 1.15 3.16 -7.63
C THR A 240 1.09 2.14 -6.50
N GLY A 241 0.36 1.04 -6.69
CA GLY A 241 0.26 -0.05 -5.72
C GLY A 241 -0.60 0.27 -4.49
N PRO A 242 -0.64 -0.64 -3.51
CA PRO A 242 -1.42 -0.47 -2.29
C PRO A 242 -0.82 0.62 -1.38
N TYR A 243 -1.64 1.17 -0.47
CA TYR A 243 -1.28 2.34 0.34
C TYR A 243 -1.51 2.17 1.85
N PRO A 244 -0.96 1.16 2.50
CA PRO A 244 -1.24 0.90 3.91
C PRO A 244 -0.62 1.91 4.88
N TRP A 245 0.19 2.85 4.42
CA TRP A 245 0.93 3.77 5.29
C TRP A 245 0.10 4.87 5.95
N PHE A 246 -1.15 5.07 5.58
CA PHE A 246 -2.05 5.92 6.38
C PHE A 246 -2.41 5.28 7.72
N TRP A 247 -2.32 3.98 7.82
CA TRP A 247 -2.51 3.19 9.03
C TRP A 247 -1.18 2.85 9.71
N GLY A 248 -0.09 2.87 8.98
CA GLY A 248 1.29 2.90 9.38
C GLY A 248 1.82 1.78 10.25
N TRP A 249 3.05 1.99 10.66
CA TRP A 249 3.82 1.08 11.48
C TRP A 249 3.47 1.14 12.99
N ILE A 250 2.54 1.98 13.40
CA ILE A 250 1.96 2.00 14.75
C ILE A 250 1.30 0.66 15.06
N THR A 251 0.88 -0.04 14.03
CA THR A 251 0.32 -1.34 14.19
C THR A 251 1.38 -2.31 14.64
N LEU A 252 1.43 -2.57 15.92
CA LEU A 252 2.02 -3.78 16.43
C LEU A 252 3.49 -3.86 16.58
N ASN A 253 4.24 -2.84 16.64
CA ASN A 253 5.65 -3.03 16.46
C ASN A 253 5.95 -3.83 15.15
N SER A 254 4.97 -4.02 14.32
CA SER A 254 5.07 -4.65 13.03
C SER A 254 4.54 -3.71 11.99
N TYR A 255 5.40 -3.27 11.12
CA TYR A 255 5.05 -2.47 9.97
C TYR A 255 4.39 -3.34 8.90
N THR A 256 3.63 -2.71 8.05
CA THR A 256 3.24 -3.31 6.78
C THR A 256 4.49 -3.73 6.00
N PRO A 257 4.46 -4.82 5.23
CA PRO A 257 5.58 -5.18 4.36
C PRO A 257 5.79 -4.20 3.19
N ASN A 258 4.90 -3.24 3.02
CA ASN A 258 5.00 -2.23 1.96
C ASN A 258 5.92 -1.07 2.34
N ALA A 259 6.48 -0.42 1.34
CA ALA A 259 7.37 0.70 1.53
C ALA A 259 6.71 1.92 2.19
N PRO A 260 7.47 2.73 2.93
CA PRO A 260 6.98 4.00 3.47
C PRO A 260 6.43 4.97 2.42
N ASP A 261 6.80 4.80 1.16
CA ASP A 261 6.37 5.61 0.04
C ASP A 261 4.99 5.24 -0.50
N ASN A 262 4.38 4.14 -0.03
CA ASN A 262 3.05 3.69 -0.40
C ASN A 262 1.98 4.41 0.43
N THR A 263 1.68 5.64 0.07
CA THR A 263 0.84 6.59 0.82
C THR A 263 -0.50 6.92 0.16
N GLY A 264 -0.84 6.28 -0.96
CA GLY A 264 -2.14 6.47 -1.63
C GLY A 264 -2.28 7.80 -2.37
N ASP A 265 -1.17 8.38 -2.82
CA ASP A 265 -1.20 9.71 -3.43
C ASP A 265 -2.12 9.78 -4.64
N LEU A 266 -2.00 8.84 -5.59
CA LEU A 266 -2.82 8.85 -6.80
C LEU A 266 -4.29 8.55 -6.53
N ASP A 267 -4.61 7.73 -5.52
CA ASP A 267 -5.99 7.46 -5.12
C ASP A 267 -6.62 8.72 -4.51
N ALA A 268 -5.91 9.41 -3.63
CA ALA A 268 -6.36 10.68 -3.06
C ALA A 268 -6.50 11.79 -4.13
N ILE A 269 -5.54 11.86 -5.07
CA ILE A 269 -5.60 12.80 -6.19
C ILE A 269 -6.79 12.47 -7.09
N ALA A 270 -6.99 11.21 -7.45
CA ALA A 270 -8.11 10.76 -8.26
C ALA A 270 -9.46 11.14 -7.62
N TYR A 271 -9.61 10.91 -6.31
CA TYR A 271 -10.77 11.32 -5.56
C TYR A 271 -11.01 12.83 -5.63
N ARG A 272 -9.98 13.66 -5.42
CA ARG A 272 -10.10 15.13 -5.52
C ARG A 272 -10.50 15.61 -6.91
N HIS A 273 -10.15 14.86 -7.95
CA HIS A 273 -10.62 15.10 -9.33
C HIS A 273 -11.98 14.49 -9.65
N GLY A 274 -12.70 14.00 -8.64
CA GLY A 274 -14.08 13.50 -8.78
C GLY A 274 -14.21 12.06 -9.26
N ILE A 275 -13.10 11.30 -9.32
CA ILE A 275 -13.17 9.85 -9.57
C ILE A 275 -13.67 9.16 -8.32
N GLU A 276 -14.66 8.29 -8.48
CA GLU A 276 -15.17 7.47 -7.40
C GLU A 276 -14.12 6.44 -6.98
N LEU A 277 -13.97 6.26 -5.65
CA LEU A 277 -13.23 5.15 -5.06
C LEU A 277 -14.25 4.12 -4.56
N GLN A 278 -13.86 2.84 -4.58
CA GLN A 278 -14.76 1.76 -4.16
C GLN A 278 -14.01 0.75 -3.31
N ASP A 279 -14.73 0.07 -2.40
CA ASP A 279 -14.25 -1.04 -1.57
C ASP A 279 -13.16 -0.64 -0.56
N LEU A 280 -13.15 0.62 -0.10
CA LEU A 280 -12.15 1.16 0.83
C LEU A 280 -12.25 0.55 2.24
N GLU A 281 -13.30 -0.16 2.56
CA GLU A 281 -13.50 -0.87 3.83
C GLU A 281 -12.79 -2.24 3.88
N PHE A 282 -12.35 -2.79 2.75
CA PHE A 282 -11.70 -4.10 2.67
C PHE A 282 -10.18 -3.99 2.71
N TRP A 283 -9.58 -4.78 3.58
CA TRP A 283 -8.15 -4.81 3.83
C TRP A 283 -7.67 -6.23 3.96
N ASP A 284 -6.46 -6.48 3.52
CA ASP A 284 -5.84 -7.79 3.67
C ASP A 284 -4.91 -7.83 4.86
N TYR A 285 -4.97 -8.94 5.60
CA TYR A 285 -4.22 -9.13 6.82
C TYR A 285 -3.34 -10.38 6.76
N SER A 286 -2.22 -10.33 7.49
CA SER A 286 -1.40 -11.51 7.78
C SER A 286 -0.96 -11.50 9.23
N LEU A 287 -0.35 -12.60 9.68
CA LEU A 287 0.34 -12.62 10.96
C LEU A 287 1.75 -12.05 10.82
N GLY A 288 2.13 -11.17 11.72
CA GLY A 288 3.47 -10.66 11.89
C GLY A 288 4.03 -11.02 13.25
N MET A 289 5.33 -11.32 13.30
CA MET A 289 6.04 -11.61 14.55
C MET A 289 6.12 -10.34 15.40
N LEU A 290 5.93 -10.50 16.71
CA LEU A 290 6.08 -9.40 17.67
C LEU A 290 7.54 -9.22 18.13
N LYS A 291 8.33 -10.26 18.09
CA LYS A 291 9.75 -10.21 18.48
C LYS A 291 10.61 -10.96 17.47
N PRO A 292 11.86 -10.52 17.23
CA PRO A 292 12.46 -9.28 17.75
C PRO A 292 11.72 -8.03 17.24
N GLU A 293 11.66 -7.00 18.09
CA GLU A 293 11.04 -5.72 17.72
C GLU A 293 11.67 -5.15 16.44
N GLY A 294 10.82 -4.61 15.55
CA GLY A 294 11.27 -4.08 14.26
C GLY A 294 11.53 -5.14 13.18
N LEU A 295 11.40 -6.43 13.49
CA LEU A 295 11.47 -7.50 12.51
C LEU A 295 10.06 -7.88 12.08
N ALA A 296 9.52 -7.21 11.09
CA ALA A 296 8.18 -7.50 10.57
C ALA A 296 8.14 -8.75 9.69
N MET A 297 8.85 -9.79 10.08
CA MET A 297 8.85 -11.03 9.32
C MET A 297 7.51 -11.74 9.48
N SER A 298 6.96 -12.21 8.36
CA SER A 298 5.91 -13.21 8.34
C SER A 298 6.57 -14.60 8.23
N ILE A 299 6.27 -15.49 9.15
CA ILE A 299 6.59 -16.90 9.00
C ILE A 299 5.47 -17.60 8.22
N THR A 300 4.30 -17.01 8.20
CA THR A 300 3.14 -17.49 7.46
C THR A 300 3.17 -16.92 6.06
N GLY A 301 3.98 -17.46 5.17
CA GLY A 301 3.98 -17.05 3.77
C GLY A 301 2.74 -17.55 3.02
N GLY A 302 2.41 -16.91 1.90
CA GLY A 302 1.42 -17.27 0.88
C GLY A 302 0.18 -18.09 1.26
N ILE A 303 -0.74 -18.25 0.32
CA ILE A 303 -2.03 -18.93 0.57
C ILE A 303 -1.87 -20.40 0.98
N SER A 304 -0.98 -21.12 0.32
CA SER A 304 -0.65 -22.51 0.69
C SER A 304 0.02 -22.60 2.06
N GLY A 305 0.70 -21.54 2.50
CA GLY A 305 1.27 -21.42 3.84
C GLY A 305 0.23 -21.17 4.93
N PHE A 306 -0.89 -20.50 4.62
CA PHE A 306 -1.95 -20.25 5.60
C PHE A 306 -2.59 -21.55 6.08
N SER A 307 -3.00 -22.41 5.17
CA SER A 307 -3.67 -23.66 5.52
C SER A 307 -2.75 -24.61 6.29
N LEU A 308 -1.48 -24.69 5.95
CA LEU A 308 -0.51 -25.51 6.66
C LEU A 308 -0.15 -24.93 8.04
N ASN A 309 0.00 -23.60 8.14
CA ASN A 309 0.36 -22.95 9.39
C ASN A 309 -0.82 -22.74 10.34
N ALA A 310 -2.05 -22.64 9.83
CA ALA A 310 -3.25 -22.47 10.64
C ALA A 310 -3.42 -23.62 11.65
N ALA A 311 -3.11 -24.84 11.26
CA ALA A 311 -3.12 -26.01 12.14
C ALA A 311 -2.11 -25.91 13.31
N ASN A 312 -1.14 -25.01 13.22
CA ASN A 312 -0.10 -24.78 14.22
C ASN A 312 -0.29 -23.46 14.99
N ILE A 313 -1.43 -22.78 14.82
CA ILE A 313 -1.76 -21.59 15.61
C ILE A 313 -2.50 -21.99 16.88
N SER A 314 -2.00 -21.52 18.02
CA SER A 314 -2.60 -21.76 19.33
C SER A 314 -2.89 -20.46 20.07
N ASP A 315 -3.83 -20.52 21.02
CA ASP A 315 -4.05 -19.48 22.02
C ASP A 315 -3.01 -19.55 23.17
N LYS A 316 -3.14 -18.67 24.17
CA LYS A 316 -2.25 -18.67 25.34
C LYS A 316 -2.31 -19.93 26.21
N ASN A 317 -3.32 -20.75 26.06
CA ASN A 317 -3.50 -22.00 26.80
C ASN A 317 -2.98 -23.22 26.02
N GLY A 318 -2.50 -23.02 24.77
CA GLY A 318 -2.08 -24.09 23.88
C GLY A 318 -3.24 -24.78 23.16
N ASP A 319 -4.40 -24.15 23.06
CA ASP A 319 -5.53 -24.67 22.29
C ASP A 319 -5.35 -24.33 20.79
N PHE A 320 -5.36 -25.37 19.95
CA PHE A 320 -5.24 -25.28 18.50
C PHE A 320 -6.60 -25.29 17.82
N TRP A 321 -7.45 -24.31 18.15
CA TRP A 321 -8.87 -24.26 17.76
C TRP A 321 -9.10 -24.35 16.24
N MET A 322 -8.16 -23.89 15.42
CA MET A 322 -8.30 -23.93 13.95
C MET A 322 -8.24 -25.35 13.38
N ARG A 323 -7.72 -26.32 14.12
CA ARG A 323 -7.68 -27.74 13.69
C ARG A 323 -9.08 -28.34 13.52
N SER A 324 -10.09 -27.74 14.16
CA SER A 324 -11.49 -28.15 14.02
C SER A 324 -12.18 -27.58 12.77
N ILE A 325 -11.55 -26.63 12.08
CA ILE A 325 -12.10 -26.01 10.87
C ILE A 325 -11.64 -26.82 9.66
N PRO A 326 -12.59 -27.26 8.79
CA PRO A 326 -12.22 -27.96 7.57
C PRO A 326 -11.28 -27.13 6.69
N MET A 327 -10.26 -27.75 6.12
CA MET A 327 -9.21 -27.06 5.36
C MET A 327 -9.76 -26.18 4.22
N HIS A 328 -10.80 -26.65 3.52
CA HIS A 328 -11.43 -25.92 2.42
C HIS A 328 -12.24 -24.69 2.89
N GLU A 329 -12.61 -24.61 4.17
CA GLU A 329 -13.25 -23.43 4.76
C GLU A 329 -12.24 -22.42 5.29
N LEU A 330 -10.98 -22.79 5.42
CA LEU A 330 -9.92 -22.01 6.03
C LEU A 330 -9.31 -21.04 5.01
N THR A 331 -10.16 -20.15 4.49
CA THR A 331 -9.73 -19.04 3.63
C THR A 331 -8.97 -17.99 4.44
N ARG A 332 -8.22 -17.13 3.79
CA ARG A 332 -7.48 -16.03 4.45
C ARG A 332 -8.40 -15.13 5.30
N PRO A 333 -9.56 -14.69 4.83
CA PRO A 333 -10.51 -13.96 5.66
C PRO A 333 -11.00 -14.75 6.87
N ARG A 334 -11.32 -16.04 6.71
CA ARG A 334 -11.74 -16.88 7.82
C ARG A 334 -10.63 -17.02 8.87
N PHE A 335 -9.41 -17.23 8.43
CA PHE A 335 -8.24 -17.25 9.31
C PHE A 335 -8.10 -15.92 10.10
N THR A 336 -8.19 -14.79 9.40
CA THR A 336 -8.12 -13.46 10.03
C THR A 336 -9.21 -13.28 11.08
N TYR A 337 -10.44 -13.68 10.77
CA TYR A 337 -11.56 -13.64 11.69
C TYR A 337 -11.30 -14.46 12.95
N GLU A 338 -10.86 -15.70 12.80
CA GLU A 338 -10.61 -16.60 13.92
C GLU A 338 -9.51 -16.07 14.84
N VAL A 339 -8.42 -15.54 14.28
CA VAL A 339 -7.37 -14.90 15.07
C VAL A 339 -7.87 -13.67 15.80
N ALA A 340 -8.59 -12.79 15.10
CA ALA A 340 -9.13 -11.57 15.68
C ALA A 340 -10.09 -11.86 16.84
N LYS A 341 -10.91 -12.90 16.70
CA LYS A 341 -11.84 -13.36 17.75
C LYS A 341 -11.08 -13.80 19.01
N ILE A 342 -10.06 -14.63 18.87
CA ILE A 342 -9.23 -15.08 20.01
C ILE A 342 -8.55 -13.90 20.70
N MET A 343 -8.04 -12.93 19.93
CA MET A 343 -7.44 -11.72 20.49
C MET A 343 -8.47 -10.88 21.25
N ALA A 344 -9.67 -10.70 20.72
CA ALA A 344 -10.75 -9.92 21.35
C ALA A 344 -11.32 -10.59 22.62
N GLU A 345 -11.37 -11.92 22.65
CA GLU A 345 -11.78 -12.69 23.83
C GLU A 345 -10.74 -12.67 24.96
N GLY A 346 -9.60 -11.98 24.78
CA GLY A 346 -8.51 -11.94 25.76
C GLY A 346 -7.80 -13.28 25.95
N LYS A 347 -7.92 -14.18 24.97
CA LYS A 347 -7.24 -15.47 24.94
C LYS A 347 -5.85 -15.40 24.29
N GLY A 348 -5.42 -14.21 23.87
CA GLY A 348 -4.11 -13.95 23.33
C GLY A 348 -3.00 -14.09 24.37
N GLY A 349 -1.76 -14.16 23.90
CA GLY A 349 -0.55 -14.18 24.71
C GLY A 349 -0.30 -12.88 25.48
N PRO A 350 0.84 -12.76 26.16
CA PRO A 350 1.15 -11.62 27.02
C PRO A 350 1.19 -10.27 26.28
N ASN A 351 1.46 -10.28 24.96
CA ASN A 351 1.40 -9.10 24.12
C ASN A 351 0.08 -9.00 23.31
N GLY A 352 -0.92 -9.84 23.65
CA GLY A 352 -2.23 -9.86 23.02
C GLY A 352 -2.28 -10.54 21.64
N GLY A 353 -1.25 -11.30 21.27
CA GLY A 353 -1.18 -12.08 20.03
C GLY A 353 -1.61 -13.52 20.18
N VAL A 354 -1.51 -14.28 19.10
CA VAL A 354 -1.63 -15.75 19.08
C VAL A 354 -0.26 -16.37 18.90
N PHE A 355 -0.11 -17.67 19.15
CA PHE A 355 1.17 -18.34 19.01
C PHE A 355 1.22 -19.21 17.76
N LEU A 356 2.26 -19.04 16.95
CA LEU A 356 2.68 -20.03 15.97
C LEU A 356 3.55 -21.05 16.69
N ASP A 357 3.07 -22.28 16.81
CA ASP A 357 3.78 -23.39 17.46
C ASP A 357 4.28 -24.38 16.41
N LEU A 358 5.59 -24.35 16.17
CA LEU A 358 6.29 -25.27 15.28
C LEU A 358 7.13 -26.28 16.06
N THR A 359 6.90 -26.41 17.36
CA THR A 359 7.63 -27.37 18.23
C THR A 359 7.22 -28.83 18.00
N PRO A 360 6.00 -29.19 17.54
CA PRO A 360 5.69 -30.58 17.22
C PRO A 360 6.62 -31.15 16.14
N GLU A 361 7.02 -32.42 16.31
CA GLU A 361 7.85 -33.10 15.35
C GLU A 361 7.28 -33.06 13.93
N GLY A 362 8.07 -32.64 12.96
CA GLY A 362 7.67 -32.51 11.58
C GLY A 362 6.98 -31.16 11.22
N ALA A 363 6.64 -30.33 12.19
CA ALA A 363 5.95 -29.07 11.90
C ALA A 363 6.80 -28.09 11.06
N VAL A 364 8.10 -28.00 11.34
CA VAL A 364 9.03 -27.14 10.57
C VAL A 364 9.17 -27.63 9.13
N GLN A 365 9.11 -28.92 8.88
CA GLN A 365 9.21 -29.52 7.55
C GLN A 365 7.97 -29.28 6.69
N GLN A 366 6.84 -28.92 7.31
CA GLN A 366 5.59 -28.56 6.63
C GLN A 366 5.54 -27.10 6.20
N LEU A 367 6.53 -26.30 6.59
CA LEU A 367 6.62 -24.92 6.16
C LEU A 367 6.79 -24.84 4.64
N THR A 368 6.14 -23.84 4.04
CA THR A 368 6.42 -23.50 2.65
C THR A 368 7.89 -23.10 2.49
N PRO A 369 8.48 -23.23 1.30
CA PRO A 369 9.84 -22.76 1.03
C PRO A 369 10.07 -21.30 1.44
N GLU A 370 9.08 -20.46 1.28
CA GLU A 370 9.10 -19.06 1.73
C GLU A 370 9.20 -18.97 3.26
N SER A 371 8.30 -19.61 3.97
CA SER A 371 8.32 -19.64 5.44
C SER A 371 9.61 -20.23 5.98
N ALA A 372 10.12 -21.30 5.38
CA ALA A 372 11.38 -21.93 5.77
C ALA A 372 12.59 -21.00 5.60
N ARG A 373 12.62 -20.18 4.53
CA ARG A 373 13.67 -19.16 4.34
C ARG A 373 13.67 -18.10 5.44
N ASN A 374 12.51 -17.80 6.00
CA ASN A 374 12.38 -16.81 7.07
C ASN A 374 12.81 -17.36 8.43
N VAL A 375 12.72 -18.66 8.65
CA VAL A 375 13.06 -19.31 9.91
C VAL A 375 14.58 -19.38 10.15
N ALA A 376 15.38 -19.69 9.13
CA ALA A 376 16.83 -19.80 9.28
C ALA A 376 17.51 -18.52 9.82
N PRO A 377 17.21 -17.31 9.29
CA PRO A 377 17.75 -16.08 9.84
C PRO A 377 17.36 -15.81 11.31
N LEU A 378 16.19 -16.26 11.75
CA LEU A 378 15.75 -16.10 13.14
C LEU A 378 16.71 -16.82 14.08
N ARG A 379 17.03 -18.08 13.78
CA ARG A 379 17.98 -18.85 14.55
C ARG A 379 19.39 -18.27 14.45
N ASP A 380 19.87 -18.00 13.24
CA ASP A 380 21.27 -17.68 12.98
C ASP A 380 21.66 -16.26 13.41
N LYS A 381 20.71 -15.31 13.34
CA LYS A 381 20.95 -13.89 13.66
C LYS A 381 20.41 -13.46 15.02
N PHE A 382 19.31 -14.08 15.47
CA PHE A 382 18.60 -13.66 16.68
C PHE A 382 18.56 -14.72 17.77
N GLY A 383 19.07 -15.93 17.50
CA GLY A 383 19.08 -17.03 18.46
C GLY A 383 17.69 -17.62 18.75
N MET A 384 16.69 -17.30 17.93
CA MET A 384 15.31 -17.79 18.07
C MET A 384 15.14 -19.08 17.29
N ASP A 385 15.00 -20.19 17.99
CA ASP A 385 14.74 -21.49 17.38
C ASP A 385 13.25 -21.84 17.47
N VAL A 386 12.52 -21.51 16.43
CA VAL A 386 11.06 -21.71 16.34
C VAL A 386 10.63 -23.19 16.42
N SER A 387 11.57 -24.13 16.30
CA SER A 387 11.32 -25.57 16.52
C SER A 387 11.34 -25.95 18.01
N LYS A 388 11.73 -25.02 18.88
CA LYS A 388 11.86 -25.27 20.33
C LYS A 388 10.90 -24.44 21.17
N GLU A 389 10.45 -23.32 20.64
CA GLU A 389 9.54 -22.42 21.36
C GLU A 389 8.52 -21.79 20.42
N PRO A 390 7.26 -21.67 20.85
CA PRO A 390 6.24 -20.97 20.10
C PRO A 390 6.56 -19.48 19.95
N VAL A 391 6.16 -18.90 18.81
CA VAL A 391 6.39 -17.50 18.50
C VAL A 391 5.08 -16.71 18.58
N GLU A 392 5.05 -15.68 19.41
CA GLU A 392 3.86 -14.81 19.51
C GLU A 392 3.77 -13.89 18.29
N MET A 393 2.59 -13.89 17.66
CA MET A 393 2.29 -13.18 16.42
C MET A 393 0.98 -12.41 16.54
N LYS A 394 0.87 -11.31 15.81
CA LYS A 394 -0.37 -10.52 15.69
C LYS A 394 -0.76 -10.29 14.24
N LEU A 395 -2.04 -9.99 14.04
CA LEU A 395 -2.53 -9.51 12.75
C LEU A 395 -1.93 -8.15 12.41
N ARG A 396 -1.48 -8.02 11.18
CA ARG A 396 -0.97 -6.80 10.56
C ARG A 396 -1.63 -6.62 9.20
N ILE A 397 -1.72 -5.38 8.76
CA ILE A 397 -2.21 -5.06 7.43
C ILE A 397 -1.13 -5.38 6.38
N ILE A 398 -1.54 -5.95 5.26
CA ILE A 398 -0.66 -6.14 4.10
C ILE A 398 -0.97 -5.06 3.07
N GLU A 399 -2.23 -4.93 2.69
CA GLU A 399 -2.65 -4.00 1.65
C GLU A 399 -4.11 -3.58 1.80
N MET A 400 -4.46 -2.55 1.05
CA MET A 400 -5.81 -2.10 0.81
C MET A 400 -6.31 -2.74 -0.48
N VAL A 401 -7.60 -3.05 -0.50
CA VAL A 401 -8.26 -3.64 -1.68
C VAL A 401 -9.00 -2.59 -2.49
N GLY A 402 -9.42 -1.51 -1.84
CA GLY A 402 -10.17 -0.41 -2.47
C GLY A 402 -9.30 0.51 -3.30
N HIS A 403 -9.78 0.88 -4.48
CA HIS A 403 -9.08 1.70 -5.46
C HIS A 403 -10.08 2.58 -6.28
N PRO A 404 -9.59 3.46 -7.17
CA PRO A 404 -10.42 4.17 -8.12
C PRO A 404 -11.20 3.24 -9.05
N VAL A 405 -12.43 3.63 -9.37
CA VAL A 405 -13.29 2.91 -10.31
C VAL A 405 -12.80 3.12 -11.75
N ALA A 406 -12.72 2.02 -12.49
CA ALA A 406 -12.44 2.01 -13.92
C ALA A 406 -13.27 0.93 -14.63
N ASP A 407 -13.30 0.96 -15.94
CA ASP A 407 -13.96 -0.05 -16.76
C ASP A 407 -13.09 -1.33 -16.92
N GLU A 408 -13.57 -2.31 -17.67
CA GLU A 408 -12.83 -3.55 -17.98
C GLU A 408 -11.54 -3.34 -18.76
N ASN A 409 -11.38 -2.20 -19.44
CA ASN A 409 -10.18 -1.76 -20.13
C ASN A 409 -9.22 -0.99 -19.22
N ARG A 410 -9.58 -0.80 -17.97
CA ARG A 410 -8.85 -0.02 -16.95
C ARG A 410 -8.93 1.49 -17.12
N GLU A 411 -9.77 2.01 -18.04
CA GLU A 411 -9.99 3.45 -18.21
C GLU A 411 -11.00 3.97 -17.18
N SER A 412 -10.67 5.08 -16.52
CA SER A 412 -11.55 5.75 -15.57
C SER A 412 -12.63 6.58 -16.29
N ALA A 413 -13.49 7.25 -15.51
CA ALA A 413 -14.44 8.23 -16.05
C ALA A 413 -13.74 9.45 -16.68
N ILE A 414 -12.44 9.66 -16.42
CA ILE A 414 -11.63 10.71 -17.02
C ILE A 414 -10.90 10.12 -18.22
N SER A 415 -11.19 10.61 -19.42
CA SER A 415 -10.61 10.12 -20.66
C SER A 415 -9.08 10.17 -20.65
N GLY A 416 -8.43 9.09 -21.07
CA GLY A 416 -6.98 8.96 -21.11
C GLY A 416 -6.33 8.70 -19.74
N LEU A 417 -7.09 8.46 -18.68
CA LEU A 417 -6.59 8.06 -17.37
C LEU A 417 -6.98 6.62 -17.04
N PHE A 418 -5.98 5.78 -16.84
CA PHE A 418 -6.10 4.36 -16.61
C PHE A 418 -5.56 3.98 -15.22
N PHE A 419 -6.15 2.96 -14.60
CA PHE A 419 -5.65 2.36 -13.35
C PHE A 419 -5.28 0.91 -13.58
N ALA A 420 -4.01 0.55 -13.36
CA ALA A 420 -3.54 -0.82 -13.50
C ALA A 420 -4.29 -1.77 -12.55
N VAL A 421 -4.59 -1.30 -11.33
CA VAL A 421 -5.41 -2.02 -10.37
C VAL A 421 -6.62 -1.17 -10.01
N PRO A 422 -7.75 -1.32 -10.73
CA PRO A 422 -8.98 -0.60 -10.38
C PRO A 422 -9.71 -1.28 -9.23
N ALA A 423 -10.69 -0.57 -8.68
CA ALA A 423 -11.67 -1.11 -7.74
C ALA A 423 -12.44 -2.30 -8.31
N GLY A 424 -13.10 -3.05 -7.42
CA GLY A 424 -13.91 -4.22 -7.78
C GLY A 424 -13.20 -5.55 -7.58
N ARG A 425 -12.08 -5.54 -6.85
CA ARG A 425 -11.39 -6.74 -6.37
C ARG A 425 -11.98 -7.25 -5.04
N ALA A 426 -12.61 -6.39 -4.26
CA ALA A 426 -13.34 -6.51 -2.99
C ALA A 426 -12.75 -7.40 -1.90
N THR A 427 -12.12 -8.49 -2.25
CA THR A 427 -11.29 -9.35 -1.39
C THR A 427 -10.29 -10.02 -2.30
N GLN A 428 -9.14 -10.41 -1.77
CA GLN A 428 -8.15 -11.11 -2.59
C GLN A 428 -8.72 -12.44 -3.11
N PRO A 429 -8.81 -12.63 -4.43
CA PRO A 429 -9.00 -13.95 -4.96
C PRO A 429 -7.79 -14.80 -4.59
N VAL A 430 -8.04 -15.93 -4.00
CA VAL A 430 -7.03 -16.82 -3.41
C VAL A 430 -6.04 -17.34 -4.46
N ALA A 431 -6.41 -17.37 -5.71
CA ALA A 431 -5.66 -18.08 -6.72
C ALA A 431 -4.82 -17.21 -7.65
N THR A 432 -5.23 -15.99 -7.98
CA THR A 432 -4.46 -15.16 -8.93
C THR A 432 -3.36 -14.30 -8.29
N GLY A 433 -3.25 -14.23 -6.97
CA GLY A 433 -2.23 -13.45 -6.26
C GLY A 433 -2.10 -11.99 -6.70
N ASP A 434 -1.74 -11.09 -5.79
CA ASP A 434 -1.68 -9.64 -6.05
C ASP A 434 -0.73 -9.26 -7.18
N GLY A 435 0.39 -9.97 -7.27
CA GLY A 435 1.38 -9.72 -8.32
C GLY A 435 0.86 -9.99 -9.72
N VAL A 436 0.12 -11.10 -9.93
CA VAL A 436 -0.47 -11.42 -11.25
C VAL A 436 -1.58 -10.45 -11.60
N TRP A 437 -2.43 -10.09 -10.61
CA TRP A 437 -3.48 -9.10 -10.82
C TRP A 437 -2.93 -7.73 -11.24
N ALA A 438 -1.87 -7.26 -10.57
CA ALA A 438 -1.23 -6.01 -10.93
C ALA A 438 -0.53 -6.08 -12.30
N ALA A 439 0.14 -7.21 -12.61
CA ALA A 439 0.81 -7.41 -13.90
C ALA A 439 -0.17 -7.45 -15.07
N THR A 440 -1.25 -8.23 -14.95
CA THR A 440 -2.31 -8.31 -15.97
C THR A 440 -3.02 -6.97 -16.15
N GLY A 441 -3.29 -6.27 -15.05
CA GLY A 441 -3.89 -4.95 -15.09
C GLY A 441 -3.01 -3.93 -15.80
N GLY A 442 -1.70 -3.92 -15.55
CA GLY A 442 -0.74 -3.10 -16.28
C GLY A 442 -0.71 -3.41 -17.78
N LEU A 443 -0.74 -4.68 -18.14
CA LEU A 443 -0.78 -5.12 -19.53
C LEU A 443 -2.05 -4.64 -20.25
N ILE A 444 -3.21 -4.85 -19.63
CA ILE A 444 -4.51 -4.44 -20.20
C ILE A 444 -4.57 -2.92 -20.34
N ALA A 445 -4.20 -2.19 -19.28
CA ALA A 445 -4.16 -0.73 -19.29
C ALA A 445 -3.27 -0.20 -20.42
N ALA A 446 -2.08 -0.79 -20.60
CA ALA A 446 -1.15 -0.35 -21.65
C ALA A 446 -1.70 -0.54 -23.05
N ARG A 447 -2.32 -1.70 -23.35
CA ARG A 447 -2.95 -1.95 -24.65
C ARG A 447 -3.98 -0.86 -24.97
N LYS A 448 -4.82 -0.54 -24.00
CA LYS A 448 -5.87 0.46 -24.18
C LYS A 448 -5.36 1.90 -24.14
N ALA A 449 -4.38 2.20 -23.30
CA ALA A 449 -3.75 3.52 -23.26
C ALA A 449 -3.05 3.87 -24.57
N VAL A 450 -2.35 2.91 -25.21
CA VAL A 450 -1.72 3.12 -26.51
C VAL A 450 -2.76 3.30 -27.61
N GLU A 451 -3.86 2.52 -27.60
CA GLU A 451 -4.97 2.69 -28.52
C GLU A 451 -5.59 4.09 -28.35
N ARG A 452 -5.90 4.48 -27.12
CA ARG A 452 -6.44 5.80 -26.79
C ARG A 452 -5.49 6.94 -27.18
N ALA A 453 -4.18 6.78 -26.96
CA ALA A 453 -3.19 7.79 -27.33
C ALA A 453 -3.12 8.05 -28.85
N LYS A 454 -3.46 7.06 -29.68
CA LYS A 454 -3.56 7.24 -31.15
C LYS A 454 -4.82 8.00 -31.58
N GLU A 455 -5.88 7.89 -30.80
CA GLU A 455 -7.16 8.61 -31.04
C GLU A 455 -7.12 10.06 -30.58
N LEU A 456 -6.36 10.34 -29.52
CA LEU A 456 -6.29 11.64 -28.88
C LEU A 456 -5.29 12.56 -29.57
N THR A 457 -5.71 13.80 -29.83
CA THR A 457 -4.80 14.85 -30.31
C THR A 457 -3.95 15.40 -29.16
N ASP A 458 -2.80 15.97 -29.49
CA ASP A 458 -1.99 16.68 -28.50
C ASP A 458 -2.78 17.85 -27.91
N ALA A 459 -2.83 17.91 -26.59
CA ALA A 459 -3.40 19.02 -25.85
C ALA A 459 -2.28 20.00 -25.43
N PRO A 460 -2.51 21.31 -25.50
CA PRO A 460 -1.57 22.27 -24.91
C PRO A 460 -1.52 22.08 -23.39
N ILE A 461 -0.34 22.37 -22.80
CA ILE A 461 -0.20 22.37 -21.33
C ILE A 461 -1.03 23.54 -20.79
N ASN A 462 -1.89 23.24 -19.84
CA ASN A 462 -2.59 24.26 -19.08
C ASN A 462 -1.66 24.87 -18.00
N LEU A 463 -1.07 26.01 -18.32
CA LEU A 463 -0.13 26.67 -17.42
C LEU A 463 -0.76 27.15 -16.11
N ASP A 464 -2.07 27.42 -16.09
CA ASP A 464 -2.75 27.84 -14.87
C ASP A 464 -2.82 26.69 -13.86
N LEU A 465 -3.11 25.45 -14.32
CA LEU A 465 -3.06 24.26 -13.47
C LEU A 465 -1.64 23.98 -12.98
N VAL A 466 -0.66 24.08 -13.88
CA VAL A 466 0.77 23.87 -13.53
C VAL A 466 1.23 24.88 -12.48
N ASN A 467 0.91 26.17 -12.68
CA ASN A 467 1.32 27.23 -11.75
C ASN A 467 0.59 27.09 -10.41
N ALA A 468 -0.69 26.78 -10.39
CA ALA A 468 -1.45 26.56 -9.16
C ALA A 468 -0.86 25.44 -8.33
N GLU A 469 -0.49 24.31 -8.96
CA GLU A 469 0.10 23.19 -8.26
C GLU A 469 1.54 23.51 -7.81
N PHE A 470 2.33 24.21 -8.62
CA PHE A 470 3.65 24.71 -8.21
C PHE A 470 3.54 25.56 -6.95
N GLU A 471 2.62 26.52 -6.93
CA GLU A 471 2.38 27.38 -5.76
C GLU A 471 1.93 26.58 -4.55
N ARG A 472 1.01 25.62 -4.71
CA ARG A 472 0.54 24.76 -3.64
C ARG A 472 1.71 23.99 -3.00
N VAL A 473 2.51 23.32 -3.81
CA VAL A 473 3.63 22.49 -3.37
C VAL A 473 4.70 23.31 -2.66
N HIS A 474 5.07 24.47 -3.23
CA HIS A 474 6.11 25.35 -2.66
C HIS A 474 5.60 26.15 -1.46
N SER A 475 4.30 26.45 -1.37
CA SER A 475 3.73 27.09 -0.18
C SER A 475 3.86 26.21 1.05
N VAL A 476 3.70 24.89 0.91
CA VAL A 476 3.92 23.92 2.01
C VAL A 476 5.37 23.99 2.50
N LEU A 477 6.35 24.08 1.59
CA LEU A 477 7.75 24.24 1.95
C LEU A 477 8.04 25.60 2.61
N ALA A 478 7.51 26.68 2.02
CA ALA A 478 7.77 28.04 2.46
C ALA A 478 7.05 28.41 3.76
N LYS A 479 5.97 27.72 4.11
CA LYS A 479 5.10 28.01 5.24
C LYS A 479 5.86 28.18 6.55
N GLN A 480 5.54 29.24 7.28
CA GLN A 480 6.02 29.51 8.64
C GLN A 480 4.82 29.85 9.52
N VAL A 481 4.76 29.29 10.70
CA VAL A 481 3.68 29.50 11.65
C VAL A 481 4.21 29.60 13.07
N GLU A 482 3.44 30.22 13.94
CA GLU A 482 3.71 30.20 15.37
C GLU A 482 3.39 28.81 15.93
N ASN A 483 4.23 28.27 16.82
CA ASN A 483 4.10 26.94 17.41
C ASN A 483 3.96 25.82 16.36
N PRO A 484 4.93 25.63 15.47
CA PRO A 484 4.86 24.67 14.38
C PRO A 484 4.82 23.23 14.86
N ILE A 485 4.12 22.39 14.08
CA ILE A 485 4.11 20.94 14.26
C ILE A 485 4.87 20.32 13.07
N ARG A 486 5.82 19.43 13.33
CA ARG A 486 6.58 18.78 12.28
C ARG A 486 5.73 17.76 11.51
N PRO A 487 5.94 17.57 10.20
CA PRO A 487 5.18 16.65 9.37
C PRO A 487 5.10 15.22 9.91
N HIS A 488 6.20 14.65 10.41
CA HIS A 488 6.20 13.30 10.97
C HIS A 488 5.33 13.16 12.23
N VAL A 489 5.14 14.23 13.01
CA VAL A 489 4.25 14.22 14.19
C VAL A 489 2.79 14.17 13.72
N VAL A 490 2.42 15.01 12.75
CA VAL A 490 1.08 15.01 12.16
C VAL A 490 0.79 13.64 11.53
N ARG A 491 1.75 13.07 10.79
CA ARG A 491 1.65 11.71 10.23
C ARG A 491 1.35 10.67 11.30
N HIS A 492 2.09 10.72 12.41
CA HIS A 492 1.89 9.80 13.53
C HIS A 492 0.48 9.88 14.09
N HIS A 493 -0.06 11.09 14.30
CA HIS A 493 -1.41 11.28 14.81
C HIS A 493 -2.48 10.78 13.81
N ILE A 494 -2.29 11.00 12.50
CA ILE A 494 -3.19 10.44 11.47
C ILE A 494 -3.18 8.92 11.55
N GLN A 495 -2.01 8.32 11.58
CA GLN A 495 -1.84 6.87 11.64
C GLN A 495 -2.46 6.27 12.90
N GLU A 496 -2.29 6.92 14.05
CA GLU A 496 -2.89 6.49 15.32
C GLU A 496 -4.42 6.54 15.26
N ALA A 497 -4.99 7.63 14.74
CA ALA A 497 -6.44 7.77 14.57
C ALA A 497 -7.00 6.69 13.63
N CYS A 498 -6.35 6.46 12.50
CA CYS A 498 -6.74 5.42 11.55
C CYS A 498 -6.60 4.01 12.14
N TYR A 499 -5.51 3.74 12.87
CA TYR A 499 -5.31 2.44 13.51
C TYR A 499 -6.42 2.11 14.51
N GLN A 500 -6.79 3.07 15.34
CA GLN A 500 -7.86 2.88 16.34
C GLN A 500 -9.23 2.69 15.68
N ALA A 501 -9.52 3.45 14.64
CA ALA A 501 -10.79 3.38 13.94
C ALA A 501 -10.94 2.13 13.05
N LEU A 502 -9.86 1.71 12.39
CA LEU A 502 -9.87 0.70 11.35
C LEU A 502 -9.15 -0.60 11.78
N GLY A 503 -9.11 -0.88 13.07
CA GLY A 503 -8.63 -2.15 13.60
C GLY A 503 -9.37 -3.37 13.03
N VAL A 504 -8.85 -4.58 13.25
CA VAL A 504 -9.47 -5.80 12.70
C VAL A 504 -10.90 -5.98 13.20
N LEU A 505 -11.14 -5.81 14.49
CA LEU A 505 -12.48 -5.74 15.09
C LEU A 505 -12.82 -4.29 15.35
N LYS A 506 -13.88 -3.80 14.75
CA LYS A 506 -14.27 -2.41 14.74
C LYS A 506 -15.77 -2.24 14.95
N SER A 507 -16.18 -1.05 15.37
CA SER A 507 -17.57 -0.70 15.64
C SER A 507 -17.88 0.74 15.25
N ALA A 508 -19.16 1.11 15.22
CA ALA A 508 -19.59 2.49 14.99
C ALA A 508 -18.88 3.50 15.89
N LYS A 509 -18.68 3.16 17.17
CA LYS A 509 -17.98 4.01 18.15
C LYS A 509 -16.53 4.28 17.75
N ASP A 510 -15.83 3.27 17.21
CA ASP A 510 -14.44 3.42 16.78
C ASP A 510 -14.34 4.33 15.56
N TYR A 511 -15.28 4.20 14.62
CA TYR A 511 -15.37 5.08 13.45
C TYR A 511 -15.66 6.53 13.84
N GLU A 512 -16.63 6.78 14.72
CA GLU A 512 -16.95 8.12 15.19
C GLU A 512 -15.75 8.78 15.89
N ALA A 513 -15.04 8.05 16.74
CA ALA A 513 -13.83 8.52 17.40
C ALA A 513 -12.70 8.84 16.38
N GLY A 514 -12.49 7.97 15.39
CA GLY A 514 -11.50 8.17 14.35
C GLY A 514 -11.80 9.38 13.47
N LEU A 515 -13.05 9.53 12.99
CA LEU A 515 -13.46 10.70 12.22
C LEU A 515 -13.29 11.99 13.00
N ALA A 516 -13.65 12.00 14.29
CA ALA A 516 -13.46 13.17 15.15
C ALA A 516 -11.96 13.50 15.34
N ALA A 517 -11.11 12.50 15.50
CA ALA A 517 -9.67 12.68 15.60
C ALA A 517 -9.06 13.23 14.29
N LEU A 518 -9.43 12.67 13.14
CA LEU A 518 -8.97 13.16 11.83
C LEU A 518 -9.46 14.59 11.55
N GLN A 519 -10.71 14.91 11.92
CA GLN A 519 -11.23 16.27 11.80
C GLN A 519 -10.44 17.26 12.66
N LYS A 520 -10.11 16.88 13.89
CA LYS A 520 -9.26 17.70 14.76
C LYS A 520 -7.87 17.92 14.16
N ILE A 521 -7.25 16.89 13.58
CA ILE A 521 -5.96 17.02 12.89
C ILE A 521 -6.09 17.99 11.71
N ARG A 522 -7.16 17.89 10.94
CA ARG A 522 -7.43 18.79 9.80
C ARG A 522 -7.57 20.24 10.22
N ASP A 523 -8.27 20.51 11.33
CA ASP A 523 -8.60 21.87 11.76
C ASP A 523 -7.50 22.52 12.61
N GLU A 524 -6.77 21.73 13.42
CA GLU A 524 -5.83 22.28 14.40
C GLU A 524 -4.36 21.99 14.06
N GLU A 525 -4.04 20.86 13.42
CA GLU A 525 -2.66 20.45 13.23
C GLU A 525 -2.15 20.74 11.82
N LEU A 526 -2.92 20.45 10.76
CA LEU A 526 -2.52 20.78 9.39
C LEU A 526 -2.23 22.28 9.17
N PRO A 527 -3.02 23.24 9.75
CA PRO A 527 -2.68 24.64 9.68
C PRO A 527 -1.34 24.98 10.35
N ARG A 528 -0.93 24.20 11.35
CA ARG A 528 0.33 24.36 12.08
C ARG A 528 1.46 23.47 11.54
N MET A 529 1.15 22.57 10.61
CA MET A 529 2.18 21.71 10.02
C MET A 529 3.17 22.54 9.22
N CYS A 530 4.45 22.42 9.57
CA CYS A 530 5.52 23.26 9.03
C CYS A 530 6.79 22.44 8.83
N VAL A 531 7.32 22.49 7.61
CA VAL A 531 8.61 21.94 7.25
C VAL A 531 9.71 22.82 7.86
N GLN A 532 10.62 22.27 8.64
CA GLN A 532 11.68 23.04 9.29
C GLN A 532 12.82 23.39 8.33
N ASN A 533 13.27 22.39 7.57
CA ASN A 533 14.30 22.60 6.55
C ASN A 533 13.67 23.19 5.28
N LYS A 534 14.05 24.42 4.92
CA LYS A 534 13.52 25.13 3.75
C LYS A 534 14.30 24.87 2.45
N THR A 535 15.32 24.02 2.47
CA THR A 535 16.00 23.61 1.24
C THR A 535 15.10 22.68 0.42
N GLN A 536 15.23 22.73 -0.89
CA GLN A 536 14.44 21.85 -1.77
C GLN A 536 15.11 20.46 -1.93
N ASN A 537 16.44 20.41 -1.82
CA ASN A 537 17.23 19.22 -2.11
C ASN A 537 17.15 18.19 -0.99
N TYR A 538 16.79 16.94 -1.32
CA TYR A 538 16.65 15.82 -0.38
C TYR A 538 15.77 16.13 0.84
N ASN A 539 14.73 16.91 0.65
CA ASN A 539 13.85 17.34 1.72
C ASN A 539 12.73 16.31 1.96
N ILE A 540 13.04 15.29 2.75
CA ILE A 540 12.08 14.25 3.12
C ILE A 540 10.92 14.83 3.95
N GLU A 541 11.17 15.85 4.77
CA GLU A 541 10.14 16.49 5.58
C GLU A 541 9.10 17.22 4.70
N TRP A 542 9.54 17.82 3.60
CA TRP A 542 8.63 18.42 2.60
C TRP A 542 7.78 17.35 1.90
N LYS A 543 8.41 16.25 1.47
CA LYS A 543 7.69 15.09 0.92
C LYS A 543 6.63 14.58 1.90
N GLU A 544 7.00 14.35 3.17
CA GLU A 544 6.07 13.89 4.20
C GLU A 544 4.92 14.87 4.44
N ALA A 545 5.17 16.17 4.39
CA ALA A 545 4.14 17.18 4.53
C ALA A 545 3.10 17.09 3.40
N LEU A 546 3.54 16.89 2.15
CA LEU A 546 2.66 16.70 1.00
C LEU A 546 1.85 15.39 1.09
N GLU A 547 2.49 14.32 1.51
CA GLU A 547 1.85 13.01 1.71
C GLU A 547 0.79 13.04 2.81
N ASN A 548 0.98 13.85 3.85
CA ASN A 548 0.06 13.92 4.99
C ASN A 548 -1.36 14.36 4.60
N PHE A 549 -1.50 15.21 3.58
CA PHE A 549 -2.82 15.55 3.02
C PHE A 549 -3.47 14.31 2.39
N ASN A 550 -2.71 13.51 1.66
CA ASN A 550 -3.20 12.33 0.97
C ASN A 550 -3.59 11.21 1.95
N ILE A 551 -2.74 10.89 2.93
CA ILE A 551 -3.04 9.84 3.91
C ILE A 551 -4.19 10.23 4.84
N LEU A 552 -4.38 11.51 5.13
CA LEU A 552 -5.52 12.00 5.92
C LEU A 552 -6.83 11.82 5.14
N ASP A 553 -6.84 12.19 3.85
CA ASP A 553 -8.00 11.99 2.98
C ASP A 553 -8.33 10.49 2.87
N MET A 554 -7.34 9.64 2.55
CA MET A 554 -7.57 8.20 2.41
C MET A 554 -8.03 7.54 3.72
N GLY A 555 -7.50 7.99 4.86
CA GLY A 555 -7.95 7.57 6.18
C GLY A 555 -9.42 7.92 6.43
N GLU A 556 -9.83 9.15 6.18
CA GLU A 556 -11.21 9.59 6.33
C GLU A 556 -12.15 8.80 5.41
N LEU A 557 -11.81 8.65 4.12
CA LEU A 557 -12.64 7.94 3.15
C LEU A 557 -12.82 6.46 3.52
N SER A 558 -11.76 5.82 4.00
CA SER A 558 -11.81 4.41 4.45
C SER A 558 -12.67 4.24 5.71
N ILE A 559 -12.59 5.17 6.66
CA ILE A 559 -13.46 5.13 7.86
C ILE A 559 -14.92 5.32 7.45
N ARG A 560 -15.23 6.25 6.52
CA ARG A 560 -16.60 6.50 6.07
C ARG A 560 -17.19 5.31 5.31
N ALA A 561 -16.43 4.67 4.44
CA ALA A 561 -16.85 3.45 3.76
C ALA A 561 -17.11 2.32 4.77
N SER A 562 -16.21 2.14 5.73
CA SER A 562 -16.34 1.15 6.80
C SER A 562 -17.54 1.41 7.72
N GLN A 563 -17.80 2.66 8.08
CA GLN A 563 -18.95 3.05 8.89
C GLN A 563 -20.28 2.78 8.17
N PHE A 564 -20.29 2.98 6.85
CA PHE A 564 -21.49 2.84 6.02
C PHE A 564 -21.94 1.37 5.90
N ARG A 565 -21.01 0.38 5.84
CA ARG A 565 -21.34 -1.04 5.75
C ARG A 565 -21.75 -1.60 7.11
N GLU A 566 -22.98 -2.07 7.24
CA GLU A 566 -23.56 -2.59 8.50
C GLU A 566 -23.68 -4.11 8.48
N GLU A 567 -22.59 -4.80 8.21
CA GLU A 567 -22.43 -6.25 8.24
C GLU A 567 -21.00 -6.64 8.57
N SER A 568 -20.71 -7.93 8.68
CA SER A 568 -19.36 -8.50 8.63
C SER A 568 -19.25 -9.46 7.45
N ARG A 569 -18.24 -9.24 6.57
CA ARG A 569 -18.04 -10.06 5.37
C ARG A 569 -16.56 -10.21 5.07
N GLY A 570 -16.11 -11.45 4.88
CA GLY A 570 -14.71 -11.71 4.57
C GLY A 570 -13.74 -11.11 5.59
N PRO A 571 -12.76 -10.29 5.19
CA PRO A 571 -11.82 -9.64 6.10
C PRO A 571 -12.39 -8.41 6.81
N PHE A 572 -13.58 -7.95 6.42
CA PHE A 572 -14.27 -6.84 7.05
C PHE A 572 -15.11 -7.32 8.21
N ILE A 573 -14.74 -6.96 9.45
CA ILE A 573 -15.34 -7.50 10.67
C ILE A 573 -15.81 -6.36 11.57
N ARG A 574 -17.11 -6.34 11.84
CA ARG A 574 -17.76 -5.40 12.77
C ARG A 574 -18.28 -6.12 14.01
N SER A 575 -17.86 -5.66 15.18
CA SER A 575 -18.33 -6.24 16.45
C SER A 575 -19.80 -5.90 16.76
N ASP A 576 -20.31 -4.81 16.20
CA ASP A 576 -21.71 -4.36 16.33
C ASP A 576 -22.64 -4.98 15.26
N PHE A 577 -22.10 -5.49 14.13
CA PHE A 577 -22.82 -6.21 13.08
C PHE A 577 -22.05 -7.49 12.70
N PRO A 578 -22.03 -8.52 13.56
CA PRO A 578 -21.11 -9.65 13.43
C PRO A 578 -21.46 -10.66 12.33
N ASN A 579 -22.63 -10.53 11.71
CA ASN A 579 -23.12 -11.47 10.70
C ASN A 579 -23.05 -10.88 9.30
N GLU A 580 -22.93 -11.78 8.32
CA GLU A 580 -23.08 -11.46 6.90
C GLU A 580 -24.57 -11.23 6.57
N ASP A 581 -24.87 -10.23 5.77
CA ASP A 581 -26.22 -9.86 5.36
C ASP A 581 -26.32 -9.73 3.84
N ASN A 582 -26.60 -10.86 3.17
CA ASN A 582 -26.70 -10.90 1.72
C ASN A 582 -27.93 -10.15 1.17
N GLU A 583 -28.97 -9.98 1.97
CA GLU A 583 -30.18 -9.28 1.54
C GLU A 583 -29.92 -7.77 1.35
N ASN A 584 -29.17 -7.17 2.28
CA ASN A 584 -28.95 -5.73 2.29
C ASN A 584 -27.55 -5.33 1.81
N TRP A 585 -26.54 -6.20 1.95
CA TRP A 585 -25.13 -5.83 1.80
C TRP A 585 -24.34 -6.62 0.76
N LEU A 586 -25.01 -7.46 -0.06
CA LEU A 586 -24.35 -8.05 -1.23
C LEU A 586 -24.19 -6.96 -2.31
N CYS A 587 -23.34 -6.00 -2.02
CA CYS A 587 -23.05 -4.82 -2.85
C CYS A 587 -21.65 -4.30 -2.56
N ASN A 588 -21.05 -3.55 -3.49
CA ASN A 588 -19.85 -2.77 -3.25
C ASN A 588 -20.21 -1.42 -2.57
N VAL A 589 -19.23 -0.76 -1.98
CA VAL A 589 -19.39 0.58 -1.38
C VAL A 589 -18.55 1.57 -2.15
N GLY A 590 -19.22 2.56 -2.75
CA GLY A 590 -18.58 3.65 -3.49
C GLY A 590 -18.46 4.91 -2.64
N VAL A 591 -17.35 5.63 -2.78
CA VAL A 591 -17.10 6.92 -2.14
C VAL A 591 -16.71 7.95 -3.20
N LYS A 592 -17.41 9.06 -3.25
CA LYS A 592 -17.16 10.17 -4.20
C LYS A 592 -17.35 11.52 -3.55
N ILE A 593 -16.85 12.56 -4.19
CA ILE A 593 -17.13 13.95 -3.77
C ILE A 593 -18.59 14.26 -4.04
N GLY A 594 -19.30 14.69 -3.00
CA GLY A 594 -20.67 15.18 -3.10
C GLY A 594 -20.74 16.62 -3.62
N PRO A 595 -21.96 17.11 -3.92
CA PRO A 595 -22.17 18.47 -4.41
C PRO A 595 -21.73 19.58 -3.44
N ASP A 596 -21.64 19.27 -2.16
CA ASP A 596 -21.15 20.16 -1.09
C ASP A 596 -19.63 20.08 -0.86
N GLY A 597 -18.91 19.34 -1.70
CA GLY A 597 -17.47 19.11 -1.60
C GLY A 597 -17.09 18.09 -0.51
N LYS A 598 -18.05 17.42 0.14
CA LYS A 598 -17.79 16.42 1.16
C LYS A 598 -17.88 14.99 0.62
N PRO A 599 -17.29 14.01 1.30
CA PRO A 599 -17.44 12.61 0.91
C PRO A 599 -18.90 12.14 1.00
N THR A 600 -19.39 11.55 -0.08
CA THR A 600 -20.68 10.86 -0.14
C THR A 600 -20.42 9.37 -0.33
N VAL A 601 -21.09 8.54 0.46
CA VAL A 601 -20.95 7.08 0.44
C VAL A 601 -22.25 6.46 -0.01
N GLU A 602 -22.18 5.51 -0.95
CA GLU A 602 -23.37 4.87 -1.50
C GLU A 602 -23.11 3.41 -1.88
N LYS A 603 -24.18 2.60 -1.92
CA LYS A 603 -24.12 1.22 -2.41
C LYS A 603 -23.94 1.20 -3.93
N ARG A 604 -23.15 0.24 -4.40
CA ARG A 604 -22.93 -0.06 -5.82
C ARG A 604 -23.35 -1.48 -6.12
N GLU A 605 -24.10 -1.65 -7.20
CA GLU A 605 -24.45 -2.96 -7.69
C GLU A 605 -23.20 -3.70 -8.17
N ILE A 606 -23.18 -5.00 -7.90
CA ILE A 606 -22.10 -5.88 -8.36
C ILE A 606 -22.30 -6.17 -9.85
N VAL A 607 -21.20 -6.16 -10.59
CA VAL A 607 -21.22 -6.49 -12.01
C VAL A 607 -21.18 -8.01 -12.18
N TRP A 608 -22.33 -8.63 -12.26
CA TRP A 608 -22.50 -10.05 -12.56
C TRP A 608 -22.50 -10.29 -14.07
N THR A 609 -21.70 -11.22 -14.55
CA THR A 609 -21.67 -11.58 -15.99
C THR A 609 -21.87 -13.06 -16.24
N GLU A 610 -21.25 -13.91 -15.45
CA GLU A 610 -21.26 -15.36 -15.66
C GLU A 610 -21.91 -16.12 -14.51
N TYR A 611 -21.72 -15.66 -13.28
CA TYR A 611 -22.30 -16.29 -12.08
C TYR A 611 -23.22 -15.31 -11.36
N SER A 612 -24.44 -15.75 -11.10
CA SER A 612 -25.37 -15.00 -10.25
C SER A 612 -25.07 -15.23 -8.76
N PRO A 613 -25.60 -14.39 -7.85
CA PRO A 613 -25.45 -14.58 -6.40
C PRO A 613 -25.89 -15.98 -5.92
N ASP A 614 -26.90 -16.58 -6.56
CA ASP A 614 -27.41 -17.89 -6.18
C ASP A 614 -26.47 -19.05 -6.55
N ALA A 615 -25.56 -18.83 -7.49
CA ALA A 615 -24.58 -19.84 -7.90
C ALA A 615 -23.36 -19.91 -6.95
N ILE A 616 -23.26 -18.98 -5.99
CA ILE A 616 -22.13 -18.87 -5.06
C ILE A 616 -22.48 -19.48 -3.69
N LYS A 617 -23.76 -19.75 -3.42
CA LYS A 617 -24.26 -20.37 -2.19
C LYS A 617 -23.86 -21.84 -2.04
#